data_e1f9afa26400751998ac0c2ca9a04573
#
_entry.id   e1f9afa26400751998ac0c2ca9a04573
#
_cell.length_a   1.000
_cell.length_b   1.000
_cell.length_c   1.000
_cell.angle_alpha   90.00
_cell.angle_beta   90.00
_cell.angle_gamma   90.00
#
_symmetry.space_group_name_H-M   'P 1'
#
loop_
_entity.id
_entity.type
_entity.pdbx_description
1 polymer ?
#
loop_
_entity_poly.entity_id
_entity_poly.type
_entity_poly.pdbx_seq_one_letter_code
_entity_poly.pdbx_strand_id
1 'polypeptide(L)'
;SYRDLMERVTGVHNIVFLQDNVVVVDGVAILGTNGWWGFDFDGVTNPDESAQWYAEREFLSPIALEQIRRMAATDANYMINSVKRLQTHIDVKKIVIATHTVPMPELISHDIDLEGSLKFNSMGNSFMKHVLDMDTEKKIHTWCFGHYHGSVDQIHDNIRYVNNCRGRRGSPWSNWAY
;
A
#
# COMPACT_ATOMS: atom_id res chain seq x y z
N SER A 1 1.02 -13.06 16.43
CA SER A 1 0.97 -13.35 14.97
C SER A 1 -0.29 -12.76 14.34
N TYR A 2 -0.37 -12.70 13.02
CA TYR A 2 -1.59 -12.30 12.29
C TYR A 2 -2.79 -13.17 12.70
N ARG A 3 -2.60 -14.46 12.86
CA ARG A 3 -3.62 -15.40 13.33
C ARG A 3 -4.16 -15.00 14.72
N ASP A 4 -3.28 -14.67 15.67
CA ASP A 4 -3.70 -14.28 17.04
C ASP A 4 -4.51 -12.98 17.02
N LEU A 5 -4.16 -12.05 16.10
CA LEU A 5 -4.91 -10.82 15.91
C LEU A 5 -6.30 -11.12 15.32
N MET A 6 -6.37 -11.98 14.31
CA MET A 6 -7.62 -12.41 13.69
C MET A 6 -8.54 -13.09 14.72
N GLU A 7 -8.00 -13.99 15.53
CA GLU A 7 -8.77 -14.67 16.59
C GLU A 7 -9.33 -13.70 17.63
N ARG A 8 -8.58 -12.66 18.01
CA ARG A 8 -9.02 -11.65 18.98
C ARG A 8 -10.14 -10.75 18.49
N VAL A 9 -10.22 -10.50 17.17
CA VAL A 9 -11.25 -9.63 16.60
C VAL A 9 -12.39 -10.39 15.93
N THR A 10 -12.24 -11.71 15.76
CA THR A 10 -13.33 -12.60 15.34
C THR A 10 -14.44 -12.55 16.41
N GLY A 11 -15.63 -12.09 15.99
CA GLY A 11 -16.77 -11.88 16.92
C GLY A 11 -16.92 -10.45 17.44
N VAL A 12 -16.00 -9.53 17.13
CA VAL A 12 -16.24 -8.10 17.32
C VAL A 12 -17.04 -7.58 16.13
N HIS A 13 -18.32 -7.34 16.33
CA HIS A 13 -19.30 -7.10 15.23
C HIS A 13 -19.04 -5.84 14.37
N ASN A 14 -18.18 -4.93 14.81
CA ASN A 14 -17.91 -3.65 14.13
C ASN A 14 -16.46 -3.53 13.62
N ILE A 15 -15.71 -4.62 13.57
CA ILE A 15 -14.35 -4.65 13.03
C ILE A 15 -14.30 -5.56 11.81
N VAL A 16 -13.74 -5.06 10.72
CA VAL A 16 -13.48 -5.83 9.50
C VAL A 16 -12.01 -5.70 9.12
N PHE A 17 -11.36 -6.83 8.87
CA PHE A 17 -10.04 -6.86 8.27
C PHE A 17 -10.13 -6.61 6.78
N LEU A 18 -9.34 -5.64 6.30
CA LEU A 18 -9.33 -5.28 4.89
C LEU A 18 -8.32 -6.11 4.07
N GLN A 19 -7.44 -6.91 4.71
CA GLN A 19 -6.53 -7.76 3.93
C GLN A 19 -7.35 -8.70 3.03
N ASP A 20 -7.21 -8.52 1.73
CA ASP A 20 -7.93 -9.25 0.69
C ASP A 20 -9.46 -9.23 0.86
N ASN A 21 -10.00 -8.12 1.36
CA ASN A 21 -11.42 -7.96 1.64
C ASN A 21 -11.97 -6.62 1.17
N VAL A 22 -13.27 -6.60 0.90
CA VAL A 22 -14.03 -5.40 0.49
C VAL A 22 -15.24 -5.25 1.39
N VAL A 23 -15.46 -4.05 1.89
CA VAL A 23 -16.67 -3.67 2.63
C VAL A 23 -17.39 -2.57 1.86
N VAL A 24 -18.70 -2.68 1.72
CA VAL A 24 -19.52 -1.63 1.10
C VAL A 24 -20.47 -1.05 2.14
N VAL A 25 -20.37 0.26 2.35
CA VAL A 25 -21.22 1.02 3.27
C VAL A 25 -21.70 2.28 2.56
N ASP A 26 -23.00 2.47 2.49
CA ASP A 26 -23.65 3.66 1.91
C ASP A 26 -23.13 4.06 0.51
N GLY A 27 -22.87 3.05 -0.32
CA GLY A 27 -22.36 3.25 -1.68
C GLY A 27 -20.85 3.53 -1.76
N VAL A 28 -20.15 3.44 -0.66
CA VAL A 28 -18.67 3.53 -0.61
C VAL A 28 -18.09 2.13 -0.42
N ALA A 29 -17.32 1.65 -1.39
CA ALA A 29 -16.52 0.45 -1.24
C ALA A 29 -15.19 0.80 -0.57
N ILE A 30 -14.86 0.10 0.50
CA ILE A 30 -13.58 0.21 1.20
C ILE A 30 -12.87 -1.12 1.01
N LEU A 31 -11.68 -1.09 0.43
CA LEU A 31 -10.86 -2.27 0.21
C LEU A 31 -9.41 -2.00 0.58
N GLY A 32 -8.68 -3.04 0.91
CA GLY A 32 -7.29 -2.87 1.27
C GLY A 32 -6.51 -4.18 1.25
N THR A 33 -5.21 -3.99 1.27
CA THR A 33 -4.22 -5.04 1.41
C THR A 33 -2.96 -4.46 2.01
N ASN A 34 -2.02 -5.29 2.43
CA ASN A 34 -0.74 -4.80 2.92
C ASN A 34 0.04 -4.06 1.82
N GLY A 35 -0.07 -4.51 0.58
CA GLY A 35 0.59 -3.87 -0.57
C GLY A 35 2.10 -4.10 -0.55
N TRP A 36 2.55 -5.32 -0.18
CA TRP A 36 3.97 -5.64 -0.07
C TRP A 36 4.79 -5.11 -1.25
N TRP A 37 6.03 -4.76 -1.00
CA TRP A 37 6.94 -4.16 -1.97
C TRP A 37 7.62 -5.20 -2.87
N GLY A 38 7.84 -4.81 -4.14
CA GLY A 38 8.46 -5.65 -5.16
C GLY A 38 9.98 -5.44 -5.32
N PHE A 39 10.55 -4.46 -4.63
CA PHE A 39 11.93 -3.96 -4.80
C PHE A 39 12.17 -3.25 -6.14
N ASP A 40 11.13 -2.77 -6.78
CA ASP A 40 11.12 -2.20 -8.12
C ASP A 40 10.34 -0.87 -8.18
N PHE A 41 10.17 -0.22 -7.03
CA PHE A 41 9.24 0.90 -6.89
C PHE A 41 9.60 2.12 -7.76
N ASP A 42 10.89 2.42 -7.95
CA ASP A 42 11.34 3.50 -8.83
C ASP A 42 11.24 3.18 -10.33
N GLY A 43 11.08 1.90 -10.68
CA GLY A 43 11.00 1.42 -12.06
C GLY A 43 12.32 1.50 -12.85
N VAL A 44 13.44 1.84 -12.22
CA VAL A 44 14.74 2.07 -12.85
C VAL A 44 15.83 1.17 -12.29
N THR A 45 15.92 1.08 -10.97
CA THR A 45 16.94 0.28 -10.28
C THR A 45 16.67 -1.22 -10.47
N ASN A 46 17.74 -2.01 -10.59
CA ASN A 46 17.61 -3.47 -10.65
C ASN A 46 16.95 -4.00 -9.37
N PRO A 47 15.79 -4.67 -9.47
CA PRO A 47 15.08 -5.20 -8.31
C PRO A 47 15.88 -6.18 -7.46
N ASP A 48 16.83 -6.93 -8.07
CA ASP A 48 17.66 -7.88 -7.34
C ASP A 48 18.72 -7.18 -6.48
N GLU A 49 19.26 -6.06 -6.95
CA GLU A 49 20.19 -5.22 -6.16
C GLU A 49 19.48 -4.63 -4.94
N SER A 50 18.30 -4.08 -5.12
CA SER A 50 17.47 -3.55 -4.02
C SER A 50 17.07 -4.64 -3.03
N ALA A 51 16.69 -5.82 -3.52
CA ALA A 51 16.34 -6.96 -2.69
C ALA A 51 17.53 -7.48 -1.88
N GLN A 52 18.70 -7.58 -2.49
CA GLN A 52 19.92 -8.01 -1.81
C GLN A 52 20.31 -7.02 -0.70
N TRP A 53 20.31 -5.73 -0.99
CA TRP A 53 20.56 -4.68 0.00
C TRP A 53 19.60 -4.78 1.19
N TYR A 54 18.32 -5.00 0.91
CA TYR A 54 17.28 -5.15 1.93
C TYR A 54 17.50 -6.40 2.77
N ALA A 55 17.83 -7.53 2.13
CA ALA A 55 18.10 -8.80 2.81
C ALA A 55 19.28 -8.72 3.77
N GLU A 56 20.38 -8.08 3.35
CA GLU A 56 21.57 -7.89 4.19
C GLU A 56 21.27 -7.04 5.43
N ARG A 57 20.44 -6.00 5.26
CA ARG A 57 20.05 -5.09 6.34
C ARG A 57 19.09 -5.74 7.34
N GLU A 58 18.13 -6.49 6.85
CA GLU A 58 17.06 -7.12 7.67
C GLU A 58 17.35 -8.60 7.99
N PHE A 59 18.53 -9.08 7.65
CA PHE A 59 18.97 -10.47 7.89
C PHE A 59 18.01 -11.51 7.31
N LEU A 60 17.49 -11.28 6.10
CA LEU A 60 16.53 -12.16 5.46
C LEU A 60 17.20 -13.23 4.59
N SER A 61 16.61 -14.40 4.58
CA SER A 61 16.99 -15.47 3.65
C SER A 61 16.48 -15.20 2.22
N PRO A 62 17.09 -15.80 1.18
CA PRO A 62 16.57 -15.74 -0.18
C PRO A 62 15.11 -16.22 -0.29
N ILE A 63 14.73 -17.23 0.51
CA ILE A 63 13.35 -17.73 0.55
C ILE A 63 12.38 -16.65 1.07
N ALA A 64 12.78 -15.90 2.09
CA ALA A 64 11.96 -14.81 2.63
C ALA A 64 11.79 -13.68 1.62
N LEU A 65 12.82 -13.33 0.84
CA LEU A 65 12.72 -12.35 -0.23
C LEU A 65 11.74 -12.78 -1.32
N GLU A 66 11.82 -14.03 -1.75
CA GLU A 66 10.91 -14.56 -2.74
C GLU A 66 9.45 -14.57 -2.24
N GLN A 67 9.25 -14.85 -0.96
CA GLN A 67 7.91 -14.74 -0.34
C GLN A 67 7.38 -13.30 -0.36
N ILE A 68 8.22 -12.30 -0.07
CA ILE A 68 7.83 -10.88 -0.14
C ILE A 68 7.39 -10.53 -1.56
N ARG A 69 8.17 -10.89 -2.58
CA ARG A 69 7.83 -10.65 -3.99
C ARG A 69 6.51 -11.31 -4.39
N ARG A 70 6.28 -12.55 -3.95
CA ARG A 70 5.00 -13.24 -4.21
C ARG A 70 3.82 -12.55 -3.53
N MET A 71 3.99 -12.11 -2.29
CA MET A 71 2.96 -11.35 -1.59
C MET A 71 2.68 -10.03 -2.32
N ALA A 72 3.71 -9.33 -2.79
CA ALA A 72 3.55 -8.11 -3.58
C ALA A 72 2.70 -8.34 -4.84
N ALA A 73 3.00 -9.38 -5.61
CA ALA A 73 2.23 -9.73 -6.79
C ALA A 73 0.79 -10.17 -6.46
N THR A 74 0.60 -10.91 -5.38
CA THR A 74 -0.73 -11.36 -4.92
C THR A 74 -1.58 -10.18 -4.52
N ASP A 75 -1.04 -9.25 -3.71
CA ASP A 75 -1.73 -8.05 -3.26
C ASP A 75 -2.14 -7.16 -4.44
N ALA A 76 -1.22 -6.93 -5.39
CA ALA A 76 -1.52 -6.14 -6.57
C ALA A 76 -2.63 -6.78 -7.43
N ASN A 77 -2.56 -8.09 -7.66
CA ASN A 77 -3.58 -8.82 -8.42
C ASN A 77 -4.96 -8.77 -7.73
N TYR A 78 -4.97 -8.89 -6.40
CA TYR A 78 -6.21 -8.74 -5.64
C TYR A 78 -6.82 -7.36 -5.84
N MET A 79 -6.02 -6.29 -5.72
CA MET A 79 -6.46 -4.91 -5.87
C MET A 79 -6.98 -4.63 -7.28
N ILE A 80 -6.24 -5.02 -8.31
CA ILE A 80 -6.60 -4.89 -9.73
C ILE A 80 -7.97 -5.54 -9.99
N ASN A 81 -8.13 -6.81 -9.58
CA ASN A 81 -9.37 -7.54 -9.80
C ASN A 81 -10.54 -6.97 -8.99
N SER A 82 -10.30 -6.50 -7.78
CA SER A 82 -11.33 -5.92 -6.92
C SER A 82 -11.81 -4.58 -7.49
N VAL A 83 -10.90 -3.67 -7.85
CA VAL A 83 -11.27 -2.39 -8.47
C VAL A 83 -12.03 -2.62 -9.76
N LYS A 84 -11.55 -3.53 -10.64
CA LYS A 84 -12.25 -3.88 -11.88
C LYS A 84 -13.70 -4.32 -11.64
N ARG A 85 -13.94 -5.18 -10.66
CA ARG A 85 -15.32 -5.63 -10.31
C ARG A 85 -16.18 -4.49 -9.79
N LEU A 86 -15.60 -3.60 -8.98
CA LEU A 86 -16.32 -2.50 -8.37
C LEU A 86 -16.74 -1.41 -9.37
N GLN A 87 -16.07 -1.32 -10.54
CA GLN A 87 -16.50 -0.39 -11.59
C GLN A 87 -17.93 -0.65 -12.06
N THR A 88 -18.30 -1.91 -12.22
CA THR A 88 -19.63 -2.32 -12.72
C THR A 88 -20.67 -2.53 -11.60
N HIS A 89 -20.27 -2.46 -10.33
CA HIS A 89 -21.21 -2.66 -9.22
C HIS A 89 -22.13 -1.45 -9.06
N ILE A 90 -23.44 -1.66 -9.21
CA ILE A 90 -24.42 -0.58 -9.28
C ILE A 90 -24.55 0.21 -7.98
N ASP A 91 -24.38 -0.44 -6.84
CA ASP A 91 -24.47 0.20 -5.52
C ASP A 91 -23.18 0.91 -5.10
N VAL A 92 -22.07 0.74 -5.85
CA VAL A 92 -20.79 1.37 -5.53
C VAL A 92 -20.62 2.65 -6.34
N LYS A 93 -20.62 3.77 -5.63
CA LYS A 93 -20.42 5.12 -6.19
C LYS A 93 -19.00 5.64 -5.99
N LYS A 94 -18.34 5.22 -4.91
CA LYS A 94 -16.98 5.63 -4.57
C LYS A 94 -16.19 4.44 -4.07
N ILE A 95 -14.88 4.49 -4.29
CA ILE A 95 -13.92 3.50 -3.79
C ILE A 95 -12.90 4.22 -2.91
N VAL A 96 -12.66 3.68 -1.73
CA VAL A 96 -11.57 4.06 -0.83
C VAL A 96 -10.61 2.87 -0.74
N ILE A 97 -9.35 3.13 -1.01
CA ILE A 97 -8.29 2.12 -0.95
C ILE A 97 -7.43 2.36 0.29
N ALA A 98 -7.01 1.29 0.95
CA ALA A 98 -6.06 1.32 2.05
C ALA A 98 -4.93 0.32 1.81
N THR A 99 -3.69 0.80 1.77
CA THR A 99 -2.48 -0.03 1.72
C THR A 99 -1.54 0.34 2.85
N HIS A 100 -0.64 -0.59 3.24
CA HIS A 100 0.44 -0.19 4.14
C HIS A 100 1.52 0.58 3.37
N THR A 101 1.87 0.15 2.17
CA THR A 101 2.94 0.76 1.37
C THR A 101 2.45 1.91 0.50
N VAL A 102 3.41 2.66 -0.03
CA VAL A 102 3.17 3.80 -0.91
C VAL A 102 2.68 3.32 -2.27
N PRO A 103 1.58 3.85 -2.83
CA PRO A 103 1.03 3.35 -4.09
C PRO A 103 1.78 3.80 -5.33
N MET A 104 2.48 4.94 -5.30
CA MET A 104 3.21 5.47 -6.46
C MET A 104 4.40 6.35 -6.02
N PRO A 105 5.53 6.32 -6.77
CA PRO A 105 6.76 7.02 -6.42
C PRO A 105 6.60 8.54 -6.26
N GLU A 106 5.77 9.15 -7.07
CA GLU A 106 5.58 10.60 -7.15
C GLU A 106 5.12 11.22 -5.83
N LEU A 107 4.49 10.43 -4.97
CA LEU A 107 4.01 10.89 -3.66
C LEU A 107 5.14 11.20 -2.67
N ILE A 108 6.32 10.61 -2.86
CA ILE A 108 7.48 10.74 -1.96
C ILE A 108 8.79 11.03 -2.68
N SER A 109 8.77 11.26 -4.00
CA SER A 109 9.98 11.53 -4.82
C SER A 109 10.69 12.84 -4.45
N HIS A 110 10.04 13.71 -3.67
CA HIS A 110 10.64 14.93 -3.14
C HIS A 110 11.51 14.72 -1.89
N ASP A 111 11.53 13.51 -1.34
CA ASP A 111 12.35 13.17 -0.18
C ASP A 111 13.78 12.82 -0.64
N ILE A 112 14.67 13.81 -0.56
CA ILE A 112 16.07 13.70 -1.00
C ILE A 112 16.90 12.66 -0.25
N ASP A 113 16.47 12.28 0.95
CA ASP A 113 17.14 11.22 1.73
C ASP A 113 16.78 9.82 1.23
N LEU A 114 15.66 9.71 0.51
CA LEU A 114 15.16 8.46 -0.07
C LEU A 114 15.44 8.38 -1.57
N GLU A 115 15.35 9.50 -2.29
CA GLU A 115 15.48 9.55 -3.74
C GLU A 115 16.80 8.95 -4.22
N GLY A 116 16.72 8.04 -5.18
CA GLY A 116 17.88 7.32 -5.72
C GLY A 116 18.54 6.32 -4.77
N SER A 117 17.97 6.09 -3.59
CA SER A 117 18.48 5.09 -2.65
C SER A 117 17.85 3.72 -2.90
N LEU A 118 18.59 2.64 -2.63
CA LEU A 118 18.04 1.27 -2.69
C LEU A 118 16.87 1.07 -1.73
N LYS A 119 16.79 1.85 -0.64
CA LYS A 119 15.68 1.86 0.30
C LYS A 119 14.38 2.34 -0.36
N PHE A 120 14.44 3.25 -1.32
CA PHE A 120 13.27 3.77 -2.03
C PHE A 120 12.47 2.63 -2.66
N ASN A 121 13.14 1.61 -3.18
CA ASN A 121 12.52 0.47 -3.84
C ASN A 121 11.77 -0.49 -2.90
N SER A 122 11.93 -0.33 -1.58
CA SER A 122 11.14 -1.03 -0.58
C SER A 122 9.93 -0.21 -0.08
N MET A 123 9.69 1.00 -0.61
CA MET A 123 8.58 1.84 -0.17
C MET A 123 7.24 1.43 -0.76
N GLY A 124 7.23 0.76 -1.89
CA GLY A 124 5.99 0.39 -2.57
C GLY A 124 6.16 -0.75 -3.56
N ASN A 125 5.18 -0.88 -4.44
CA ASN A 125 5.05 -1.96 -5.41
C ASN A 125 4.69 -1.35 -6.76
N SER A 126 5.55 -1.53 -7.76
CA SER A 126 5.35 -0.98 -9.11
C SER A 126 4.06 -1.46 -9.79
N PHE A 127 3.55 -2.65 -9.44
CA PHE A 127 2.30 -3.17 -9.98
C PHE A 127 1.06 -2.42 -9.50
N MET A 128 1.14 -1.65 -8.40
CA MET A 128 0.00 -0.90 -7.87
C MET A 128 -0.50 0.18 -8.84
N LYS A 129 0.35 0.70 -9.71
CA LYS A 129 -0.08 1.64 -10.77
C LYS A 129 -1.17 1.05 -11.68
N HIS A 130 -1.16 -0.27 -11.91
CA HIS A 130 -2.16 -0.94 -12.74
C HIS A 130 -3.56 -1.01 -12.09
N VAL A 131 -3.65 -0.74 -10.79
CA VAL A 131 -4.94 -0.57 -10.11
C VAL A 131 -5.67 0.65 -10.65
N LEU A 132 -4.93 1.73 -10.95
CA LEU A 132 -5.48 2.96 -11.53
C LEU A 132 -5.99 2.75 -12.96
N ASP A 133 -5.35 1.87 -13.74
CA ASP A 133 -5.78 1.51 -15.09
C ASP A 133 -7.17 0.85 -15.09
N MET A 134 -7.55 0.23 -13.97
CA MET A 134 -8.86 -0.41 -13.82
C MET A 134 -9.98 0.55 -13.42
N ASP A 135 -9.67 1.79 -13.06
CA ASP A 135 -10.66 2.79 -12.62
C ASP A 135 -11.34 3.50 -13.79
N THR A 136 -11.99 2.72 -14.65
CA THR A 136 -12.63 3.20 -15.89
C THR A 136 -13.80 4.16 -15.64
N GLU A 137 -14.54 3.98 -14.53
CA GLU A 137 -15.67 4.81 -14.14
C GLU A 137 -15.29 5.93 -13.15
N LYS A 138 -13.99 6.13 -12.90
CA LYS A 138 -13.46 7.15 -11.98
C LYS A 138 -14.08 7.11 -10.59
N LYS A 139 -14.27 5.90 -10.05
CA LYS A 139 -14.85 5.67 -8.72
C LYS A 139 -13.83 5.75 -7.59
N ILE A 140 -12.51 5.58 -7.86
CA ILE A 140 -11.48 5.73 -6.83
C ILE A 140 -11.46 7.21 -6.39
N HIS A 141 -11.78 7.41 -5.12
CA HIS A 141 -11.86 8.74 -4.52
C HIS A 141 -10.67 9.05 -3.61
N THR A 142 -10.25 8.06 -2.82
CA THR A 142 -9.20 8.25 -1.82
C THR A 142 -8.34 7.00 -1.73
N TRP A 143 -7.01 7.20 -1.62
CA TRP A 143 -6.05 6.15 -1.32
C TRP A 143 -5.29 6.51 -0.04
N CYS A 144 -5.55 5.77 1.02
CA CYS A 144 -4.85 5.89 2.30
C CYS A 144 -3.67 4.93 2.32
N PHE A 145 -2.51 5.40 2.78
CA PHE A 145 -1.32 4.56 2.85
C PHE A 145 -0.47 4.91 4.08
N GLY A 146 0.56 4.11 4.34
CA GLY A 146 1.50 4.30 5.42
C GLY A 146 2.95 4.06 4.96
N HIS A 147 3.75 3.34 5.77
CA HIS A 147 5.13 2.93 5.52
C HIS A 147 6.13 4.09 5.39
N TYR A 148 5.85 5.07 4.57
CA TYR A 148 6.58 6.34 4.52
C TYR A 148 6.23 7.18 5.75
N HIS A 149 7.25 7.58 6.52
CA HIS A 149 7.04 8.29 7.79
C HIS A 149 6.83 9.81 7.63
N GLY A 150 6.79 10.33 6.42
CA GLY A 150 6.37 11.70 6.12
C GLY A 150 4.85 11.83 6.03
N SER A 151 4.34 13.06 6.10
CA SER A 151 2.93 13.35 5.86
C SER A 151 2.70 13.63 4.38
N VAL A 152 1.64 13.05 3.81
CA VAL A 152 1.19 13.29 2.44
C VAL A 152 -0.30 13.57 2.45
N ASP A 153 -0.71 14.64 1.79
CA ASP A 153 -2.10 14.95 1.45
C ASP A 153 -2.09 15.67 0.10
N GLN A 154 -2.22 14.89 -0.96
CA GLN A 154 -2.07 15.36 -2.34
C GLN A 154 -3.21 14.82 -3.20
N ILE A 155 -3.52 15.54 -4.28
CA ILE A 155 -4.51 15.12 -5.27
C ILE A 155 -3.79 14.92 -6.60
N HIS A 156 -3.87 13.70 -7.14
CA HIS A 156 -3.41 13.35 -8.49
C HIS A 156 -4.58 12.68 -9.23
N ASP A 157 -4.87 13.10 -10.44
CA ASP A 157 -5.94 12.55 -11.30
C ASP A 157 -7.32 12.45 -10.59
N ASN A 158 -7.66 13.44 -9.76
CA ASN A 158 -8.85 13.51 -8.91
C ASN A 158 -8.92 12.46 -7.79
N ILE A 159 -7.86 11.74 -7.52
CA ILE A 159 -7.73 10.82 -6.39
C ILE A 159 -6.95 11.54 -5.29
N ARG A 160 -7.49 11.56 -4.07
CA ARG A 160 -6.79 12.08 -2.90
C ARG A 160 -5.92 10.99 -2.29
N TYR A 161 -4.62 11.23 -2.20
CA TYR A 161 -3.65 10.35 -1.56
C TYR A 161 -3.31 10.89 -0.17
N VAL A 162 -3.51 10.06 0.85
CA VAL A 162 -3.36 10.48 2.25
C VAL A 162 -2.46 9.53 3.01
N ASN A 163 -1.42 10.08 3.62
CA ASN A 163 -0.60 9.41 4.62
C ASN A 163 -0.36 10.34 5.81
N ASN A 164 -0.68 9.86 7.00
CA ASN A 164 -0.33 10.52 8.25
C ASN A 164 0.33 9.50 9.19
N CYS A 165 1.36 8.84 8.70
CA CYS A 165 2.09 7.82 9.43
C CYS A 165 2.80 8.45 10.63
N ARG A 166 2.60 7.88 11.82
CA ARG A 166 3.22 8.38 13.05
C ARG A 166 4.74 8.22 13.09
N GLY A 167 5.27 7.27 12.35
CA GLY A 167 6.68 6.92 12.43
C GLY A 167 7.07 6.26 13.75
N ARG A 168 8.36 6.07 13.96
CA ARG A 168 8.90 5.52 15.21
C ARG A 168 9.06 6.62 16.25
N ARG A 169 8.66 6.36 17.49
CA ARG A 169 8.84 7.31 18.61
C ARG A 169 10.32 7.72 18.73
N GLY A 170 10.57 9.03 18.78
CA GLY A 170 11.94 9.58 18.85
C GLY A 170 12.63 9.72 17.49
N SER A 171 12.01 9.33 16.38
CA SER A 171 12.49 9.66 15.05
C SER A 171 12.20 11.14 14.74
N PRO A 172 13.12 11.88 14.08
CA PRO A 172 12.86 13.26 13.63
C PRO A 172 11.66 13.37 12.68
N TRP A 173 11.28 12.27 12.05
CA TRP A 173 10.14 12.15 11.12
C TRP A 173 8.86 11.63 11.80
N SER A 174 8.83 11.56 13.13
CA SER A 174 7.68 11.03 13.84
C SER A 174 6.64 12.13 14.13
N ASN A 175 5.39 11.88 13.74
CA ASN A 175 4.23 12.75 14.00
C ASN A 175 3.58 12.43 15.37
N TRP A 176 4.40 12.15 16.40
CA TRP A 176 3.88 12.00 17.75
C TRP A 176 3.61 13.39 18.34
N ALA A 177 2.35 13.85 18.26
CA ALA A 177 1.87 14.92 19.12
C ALA A 177 1.60 14.33 20.50
N TYR A 178 2.10 14.97 21.53
CA TYR A 178 1.82 14.65 22.93
C TYR A 178 0.48 15.28 23.34
#